data_c342d9f89b698351c5f0f1876a8cd9a8
#
_entry.id   c342d9f89b698351c5f0f1876a8cd9a8
#
_cell.length_a   1.000
_cell.length_b   1.000
_cell.length_c   1.000
_cell.angle_alpha   90.00
_cell.angle_beta   90.00
_cell.angle_gamma   90.00
#
_symmetry.space_group_name_H-M   'P 1'
#
loop_
_entity.id
_entity.type
_entity.pdbx_description
1 polymer ?
#
loop_
_entity_poly.entity_id
_entity_poly.type
_entity_poly.pdbx_seq_one_letter_code
_entity_poly.pdbx_strand_id
1 'polypeptide(L)'
;GQGLLTVLVQIATEVTGLPPSTFNPRVDSTFELDCGQTTGSRATLFGGLAVEKAAKGLASDLSEGKSLRELVGNIYKGEVLIDDTTAPGDGSDRIKTHTAYGFATQVCILDAEGRVERVVAAHDVGKAINPALCEGQVEGSVHMGLGYALTEELPCPNGMPATFKLRELGVLRARDMPQVDVLLVEEPEPEGPFGAKGVGEIGLVPTAGAVAGALATFDGIRRYRLPMKDSPAARAMSVGKIRRNPS
;
A
#
# COMPACT_ATOMS: atom_id res chain seq x y z
N GLY A 1 0.05 -4.59 10.46
CA GLY A 1 -0.61 -3.29 10.62
C GLY A 1 -1.41 -2.85 9.37
N GLN A 2 -1.11 -3.41 8.17
CA GLN A 2 -1.79 -3.06 6.92
C GLN A 2 -3.24 -3.55 6.80
N GLY A 3 -3.76 -4.32 7.76
CA GLY A 3 -5.13 -4.80 7.75
C GLY A 3 -5.39 -6.07 6.95
N LEU A 4 -4.37 -6.75 6.44
CA LEU A 4 -4.52 -7.94 5.58
C LEU A 4 -5.40 -9.02 6.21
N LEU A 5 -5.18 -9.38 7.48
CA LEU A 5 -5.96 -10.42 8.15
C LEU A 5 -7.45 -10.10 8.19
N THR A 6 -7.81 -8.83 8.41
CA THR A 6 -9.20 -8.37 8.37
C THR A 6 -9.81 -8.56 6.99
N VAL A 7 -9.07 -8.17 5.95
CA VAL A 7 -9.52 -8.32 4.55
C VAL A 7 -9.71 -9.80 4.20
N LEU A 8 -8.79 -10.67 4.61
CA LEU A 8 -8.92 -12.11 4.37
C LEU A 8 -10.16 -12.72 5.06
N VAL A 9 -10.47 -12.28 6.28
CA VAL A 9 -11.70 -12.69 6.97
C VAL A 9 -12.94 -12.19 6.21
N GLN A 10 -12.92 -10.96 5.71
CA GLN A 10 -14.03 -10.40 4.93
C GLN A 10 -14.27 -11.19 3.64
N ILE A 11 -13.21 -11.58 2.94
CA ILE A 11 -13.29 -12.44 1.75
C ILE A 11 -13.90 -13.81 2.10
N ALA A 12 -13.42 -14.46 3.18
CA ALA A 12 -13.97 -15.74 3.62
C ALA A 12 -15.45 -15.63 4.01
N THR A 13 -15.84 -14.56 4.69
CA THR A 13 -17.24 -14.25 5.05
C THR A 13 -18.12 -14.12 3.80
N GLU A 14 -17.68 -13.35 2.82
CA GLU A 14 -18.44 -13.13 1.59
C GLU A 14 -18.66 -14.42 0.81
N VAL A 15 -17.62 -15.28 0.71
CA VAL A 15 -17.71 -16.55 0.00
C VAL A 15 -18.61 -17.56 0.70
N THR A 16 -18.54 -17.64 2.04
CA THR A 16 -19.23 -18.70 2.79
C THR A 16 -20.60 -18.30 3.32
N GLY A 17 -20.90 -16.99 3.37
CA GLY A 17 -22.07 -16.45 4.04
C GLY A 17 -22.05 -16.57 5.57
N LEU A 18 -20.93 -17.03 6.15
CA LEU A 18 -20.78 -17.16 7.60
C LEU A 18 -20.38 -15.80 8.22
N PRO A 19 -20.81 -15.52 9.47
CA PRO A 19 -20.44 -14.26 10.11
C PRO A 19 -18.93 -14.18 10.37
N PRO A 20 -18.33 -12.96 10.38
CA PRO A 20 -16.88 -12.79 10.62
C PRO A 20 -16.38 -13.42 11.92
N SER A 21 -17.22 -13.49 12.94
CA SER A 21 -16.91 -14.10 14.24
C SER A 21 -16.64 -15.61 14.17
N THR A 22 -17.01 -16.27 13.06
CA THR A 22 -16.72 -17.68 12.83
C THR A 22 -15.23 -17.90 12.54
N PHE A 23 -14.55 -16.88 12.00
CA PHE A 23 -13.18 -16.98 11.54
C PHE A 23 -12.22 -16.44 12.60
N ASN A 24 -11.16 -17.20 12.90
CA ASN A 24 -10.09 -16.78 13.79
C ASN A 24 -8.77 -16.75 12.99
N PRO A 25 -8.38 -15.61 12.38
CA PRO A 25 -7.19 -15.52 11.56
C PRO A 25 -5.93 -15.72 12.43
N ARG A 26 -5.04 -16.61 11.99
CA ARG A 26 -3.77 -16.88 12.66
C ARG A 26 -2.62 -16.70 11.70
N VAL A 27 -1.53 -16.19 12.22
CA VAL A 27 -0.25 -16.13 11.54
C VAL A 27 0.71 -16.99 12.36
N ASP A 28 1.40 -17.89 11.69
CA ASP A 28 2.48 -18.64 12.31
C ASP A 28 3.77 -18.52 11.49
N SER A 29 4.84 -19.03 12.02
CA SER A 29 6.17 -19.04 11.38
C SER A 29 6.71 -20.45 11.16
N THR A 30 5.83 -21.44 11.02
CA THR A 30 6.20 -22.82 10.75
C THR A 30 6.71 -23.03 9.33
N PHE A 31 6.41 -22.10 8.42
CA PHE A 31 6.68 -22.18 6.98
C PHE A 31 6.00 -23.36 6.27
N GLU A 32 4.96 -23.92 6.86
CA GLU A 32 4.12 -24.95 6.21
C GLU A 32 3.30 -24.39 5.05
N LEU A 33 3.01 -23.08 5.11
CA LEU A 33 2.35 -22.34 4.05
C LEU A 33 3.33 -21.34 3.43
N ASP A 34 3.75 -21.59 2.21
CA ASP A 34 4.59 -20.67 1.46
C ASP A 34 3.72 -19.58 0.82
N CYS A 35 3.70 -18.40 1.40
CA CYS A 35 2.96 -17.25 0.85
C CYS A 35 3.87 -16.13 0.34
N GLY A 36 5.17 -16.27 0.45
CA GLY A 36 6.16 -15.30 0.02
C GLY A 36 6.01 -13.93 0.71
N GLN A 37 6.64 -12.91 0.13
CA GLN A 37 6.59 -11.54 0.65
C GLN A 37 5.33 -10.81 0.21
N THR A 38 4.87 -9.84 1.02
CA THR A 38 3.74 -8.96 0.67
C THR A 38 4.13 -7.78 -0.24
N THR A 39 5.37 -7.72 -0.70
CA THR A 39 5.90 -6.68 -1.60
C THR A 39 5.14 -6.58 -2.92
N GLY A 40 5.27 -5.45 -3.62
CA GLY A 40 4.59 -5.21 -4.88
C GLY A 40 3.07 -5.09 -4.75
N SER A 41 2.57 -4.72 -3.57
CA SER A 41 1.13 -4.58 -3.26
C SER A 41 0.28 -5.82 -3.57
N ARG A 42 0.88 -7.01 -3.56
CA ARG A 42 0.26 -8.26 -4.02
C ARG A 42 -0.54 -9.02 -2.95
N ALA A 43 -0.47 -8.60 -1.69
CA ALA A 43 -1.00 -9.40 -0.57
C ALA A 43 -2.51 -9.65 -0.67
N THR A 44 -3.31 -8.63 -0.96
CA THR A 44 -4.76 -8.78 -1.14
C THR A 44 -5.07 -9.59 -2.38
N LEU A 45 -4.34 -9.38 -3.48
CA LEU A 45 -4.54 -10.10 -4.73
C LEU A 45 -4.32 -11.61 -4.52
N PHE A 46 -3.12 -12.02 -4.16
CA PHE A 46 -2.77 -13.45 -4.09
C PHE A 46 -3.30 -14.13 -2.82
N GLY A 47 -3.14 -13.49 -1.66
CA GLY A 47 -3.67 -14.00 -0.40
C GLY A 47 -5.19 -14.07 -0.40
N GLY A 48 -5.84 -13.07 -1.00
CA GLY A 48 -7.29 -13.04 -1.16
C GLY A 48 -7.81 -14.15 -2.06
N LEU A 49 -7.18 -14.39 -3.22
CA LEU A 49 -7.51 -15.50 -4.11
C LEU A 49 -7.32 -16.87 -3.44
N ALA A 50 -6.24 -17.03 -2.66
CA ALA A 50 -6.00 -18.28 -1.94
C ALA A 50 -7.09 -18.52 -0.89
N VAL A 51 -7.46 -17.50 -0.13
CA VAL A 51 -8.57 -17.60 0.83
C VAL A 51 -9.90 -17.82 0.15
N GLU A 52 -10.19 -17.12 -0.95
CA GLU A 52 -11.40 -17.33 -1.75
C GLU A 52 -11.53 -18.79 -2.22
N LYS A 53 -10.42 -19.37 -2.71
CA LYS A 53 -10.37 -20.77 -3.17
C LYS A 53 -10.62 -21.76 -2.02
N ALA A 54 -9.99 -21.55 -0.86
CA ALA A 54 -10.21 -22.36 0.33
C ALA A 54 -11.67 -22.24 0.84
N ALA A 55 -12.17 -21.01 0.90
CA ALA A 55 -13.52 -20.71 1.37
C ALA A 55 -14.60 -21.30 0.45
N LYS A 56 -14.39 -21.37 -0.88
CA LYS A 56 -15.28 -22.04 -1.83
C LYS A 56 -15.44 -23.54 -1.51
N GLY A 57 -14.39 -24.22 -1.04
CA GLY A 57 -14.48 -25.60 -0.59
C GLY A 57 -15.40 -25.75 0.62
N LEU A 58 -15.27 -24.89 1.62
CA LEU A 58 -16.17 -24.85 2.77
C LEU A 58 -17.61 -24.52 2.35
N ALA A 59 -17.78 -23.50 1.50
CA ALA A 59 -19.10 -23.09 1.00
C ALA A 59 -19.82 -24.23 0.26
N SER A 60 -19.08 -25.04 -0.50
CA SER A 60 -19.63 -26.23 -1.18
C SER A 60 -20.20 -27.22 -0.18
N ASP A 61 -19.42 -27.60 0.86
CA ASP A 61 -19.90 -28.53 1.88
C ASP A 61 -21.13 -27.98 2.65
N LEU A 62 -21.15 -26.69 2.95
CA LEU A 62 -22.30 -26.03 3.57
C LEU A 62 -23.53 -26.05 2.66
N SER A 63 -23.35 -25.87 1.34
CA SER A 63 -24.44 -25.91 0.35
C SER A 63 -25.04 -27.31 0.18
N GLU A 64 -24.25 -28.35 0.48
CA GLU A 64 -24.72 -29.74 0.53
C GLU A 64 -25.51 -30.06 1.82
N GLY A 65 -25.69 -29.07 2.71
CA GLY A 65 -26.45 -29.21 3.94
C GLY A 65 -25.62 -29.68 5.15
N LYS A 66 -24.30 -29.80 5.01
CA LYS A 66 -23.42 -30.15 6.13
C LYS A 66 -23.34 -29.00 7.14
N SER A 67 -23.43 -29.31 8.42
CA SER A 67 -23.24 -28.33 9.49
C SER A 67 -21.76 -28.13 9.83
N LEU A 68 -21.39 -26.97 10.38
CA LEU A 68 -20.02 -26.72 10.86
C LEU A 68 -19.53 -27.78 11.86
N ARG A 69 -20.46 -28.40 12.63
CA ARG A 69 -20.12 -29.45 13.59
C ARG A 69 -19.64 -30.72 12.88
N GLU A 70 -20.28 -31.08 11.76
CA GLU A 70 -19.91 -32.26 10.96
C GLU A 70 -18.60 -32.04 10.21
N LEU A 71 -18.24 -30.77 9.95
CA LEU A 71 -17.02 -30.38 9.25
C LEU A 71 -15.81 -30.19 10.18
N VAL A 72 -15.97 -30.42 11.48
CA VAL A 72 -14.85 -30.32 12.45
C VAL A 72 -13.72 -31.28 12.06
N GLY A 73 -12.52 -30.73 11.91
CA GLY A 73 -11.32 -31.48 11.51
C GLY A 73 -11.04 -31.46 10.00
N ASN A 74 -11.97 -30.98 9.17
CA ASN A 74 -11.73 -30.81 7.76
C ASN A 74 -10.76 -29.64 7.52
N ILE A 75 -9.90 -29.78 6.51
CA ILE A 75 -8.94 -28.76 6.08
C ILE A 75 -9.24 -28.36 4.64
N TYR A 76 -9.52 -27.10 4.43
CA TYR A 76 -9.70 -26.50 3.11
C TYR A 76 -8.46 -25.69 2.74
N LYS A 77 -7.79 -26.08 1.66
CA LYS A 77 -6.57 -25.40 1.19
C LYS A 77 -6.84 -24.58 -0.06
N GLY A 78 -6.32 -23.38 -0.11
CA GLY A 78 -6.27 -22.56 -1.31
C GLY A 78 -4.82 -22.25 -1.64
N GLU A 79 -4.42 -22.64 -2.85
CA GLU A 79 -3.10 -22.34 -3.40
C GLU A 79 -3.29 -21.62 -4.72
N VAL A 80 -2.55 -20.53 -4.89
CA VAL A 80 -2.58 -19.68 -6.09
C VAL A 80 -1.15 -19.43 -6.53
N LEU A 81 -0.86 -19.87 -7.74
CA LEU A 81 0.35 -19.51 -8.48
C LEU A 81 -0.09 -18.72 -9.70
N ILE A 82 0.41 -17.51 -9.83
CA ILE A 82 0.20 -16.66 -11.00
C ILE A 82 1.55 -16.52 -11.69
N ASP A 83 1.63 -17.06 -12.91
CA ASP A 83 2.80 -16.99 -13.79
C ASP A 83 2.36 -16.46 -15.15
N ASP A 84 1.94 -15.19 -15.15
CA ASP A 84 1.36 -14.52 -16.33
C ASP A 84 2.24 -13.34 -16.81
N THR A 85 3.41 -13.19 -16.23
CA THR A 85 4.35 -12.16 -16.62
C THR A 85 5.32 -12.67 -17.68
N THR A 86 5.75 -11.76 -18.56
CA THR A 86 6.68 -12.07 -19.64
C THR A 86 8.11 -12.17 -19.09
N ALA A 87 8.76 -13.31 -19.29
CA ALA A 87 10.15 -13.46 -18.90
C ALA A 87 11.08 -12.57 -19.76
N PRO A 88 12.15 -12.00 -19.17
CA PRO A 88 13.12 -11.24 -19.94
C PRO A 88 13.72 -12.09 -21.09
N GLY A 89 13.60 -11.61 -22.32
CA GLY A 89 14.18 -12.26 -23.50
C GLY A 89 13.35 -13.39 -24.12
N ASP A 90 12.06 -13.53 -23.77
CA ASP A 90 11.18 -14.53 -24.37
C ASP A 90 10.76 -14.22 -25.83
N GLY A 91 11.09 -13.02 -26.31
CA GLY A 91 10.78 -12.61 -27.70
C GLY A 91 9.32 -12.22 -27.92
N SER A 92 8.53 -12.05 -26.87
CA SER A 92 7.13 -11.63 -26.99
C SER A 92 6.99 -10.18 -27.46
N ASP A 93 6.10 -9.94 -28.43
CA ASP A 93 5.72 -8.60 -28.86
C ASP A 93 4.85 -7.86 -27.84
N ARG A 94 4.28 -8.57 -26.89
CA ARG A 94 3.47 -8.06 -25.78
C ARG A 94 4.11 -8.38 -24.45
N ILE A 95 4.84 -7.43 -23.89
CA ILE A 95 5.49 -7.59 -22.60
C ILE A 95 4.48 -7.29 -21.49
N LYS A 96 4.18 -8.28 -20.64
CA LYS A 96 3.41 -8.13 -19.41
C LYS A 96 4.36 -8.16 -18.23
N THR A 97 4.62 -7.04 -17.62
CA THR A 97 5.58 -6.91 -16.50
C THR A 97 4.96 -7.19 -15.12
N HIS A 98 3.65 -7.01 -14.99
CA HIS A 98 2.90 -7.19 -13.73
C HIS A 98 1.54 -7.81 -14.00
N THR A 99 1.01 -8.54 -13.03
CA THR A 99 -0.32 -9.16 -13.09
C THR A 99 -1.43 -8.11 -13.08
N ALA A 100 -1.33 -7.11 -12.21
CA ALA A 100 -2.31 -6.04 -12.06
C ALA A 100 -1.65 -4.66 -12.12
N TYR A 101 -2.40 -3.69 -12.61
CA TYR A 101 -1.99 -2.28 -12.70
C TYR A 101 -3.00 -1.40 -11.98
N GLY A 102 -2.51 -0.46 -11.17
CA GLY A 102 -3.32 0.59 -10.56
C GLY A 102 -2.94 1.95 -11.11
N PHE A 103 -3.91 2.84 -11.24
CA PHE A 103 -3.72 4.22 -11.67
C PHE A 103 -4.00 5.16 -10.50
N ALA A 104 -3.24 6.25 -10.44
CA ALA A 104 -3.39 7.23 -9.39
C ALA A 104 -3.14 8.64 -9.87
N THR A 105 -3.87 9.59 -9.28
CA THR A 105 -3.65 11.02 -9.46
C THR A 105 -3.68 11.69 -8.09
N GLN A 106 -2.68 12.55 -7.84
CA GLN A 106 -2.65 13.36 -6.63
C GLN A 106 -2.55 14.84 -6.96
N VAL A 107 -3.24 15.66 -6.17
CA VAL A 107 -3.16 17.12 -6.21
C VAL A 107 -2.67 17.61 -4.87
N CYS A 108 -1.52 18.31 -4.86
CA CYS A 108 -0.99 18.97 -3.68
C CYS A 108 -1.43 20.43 -3.68
N ILE A 109 -2.05 20.88 -2.60
CA ILE A 109 -2.51 22.25 -2.40
C ILE A 109 -1.62 22.90 -1.36
N LEU A 110 -1.08 24.07 -1.70
CA LEU A 110 -0.24 24.86 -0.82
C LEU A 110 -1.01 26.06 -0.27
N ASP A 111 -0.70 26.44 0.95
CA ASP A 111 -1.18 27.71 1.54
C ASP A 111 -0.43 28.94 0.96
N ALA A 112 -0.79 30.12 1.41
CA ALA A 112 -0.19 31.38 0.96
C ALA A 112 1.30 31.50 1.29
N GLU A 113 1.80 30.73 2.24
CA GLU A 113 3.20 30.66 2.65
C GLU A 113 3.97 29.52 1.96
N GLY A 114 3.31 28.74 1.10
CA GLY A 114 3.90 27.62 0.37
C GLY A 114 4.07 26.34 1.19
N ARG A 115 3.32 26.18 2.30
CA ARG A 115 3.26 24.95 3.09
C ARG A 115 2.23 24.03 2.49
N VAL A 116 2.41 22.72 2.65
CA VAL A 116 1.38 21.75 2.22
C VAL A 116 0.19 21.85 3.17
N GLU A 117 -0.91 22.34 2.65
CA GLU A 117 -2.18 22.46 3.37
C GLU A 117 -3.00 21.17 3.23
N ARG A 118 -3.04 20.60 2.02
CA ARG A 118 -3.93 19.51 1.68
C ARG A 118 -3.38 18.69 0.51
N VAL A 119 -3.64 17.38 0.55
CA VAL A 119 -3.41 16.47 -0.58
C VAL A 119 -4.70 15.77 -0.93
N VAL A 120 -5.14 15.88 -2.18
CA VAL A 120 -6.25 15.09 -2.71
C VAL A 120 -5.65 13.91 -3.48
N ALA A 121 -6.00 12.69 -3.08
CA ALA A 121 -5.38 11.46 -3.55
C ALA A 121 -6.44 10.50 -4.12
N ALA A 122 -6.58 10.48 -5.46
CA ALA A 122 -7.44 9.55 -6.17
C ALA A 122 -6.63 8.32 -6.59
N HIS A 123 -7.04 7.13 -6.12
CA HIS A 123 -6.34 5.87 -6.34
C HIS A 123 -7.29 4.77 -6.78
N ASP A 124 -6.92 4.09 -7.85
CA ASP A 124 -7.56 2.87 -8.30
C ASP A 124 -7.13 1.70 -7.42
N VAL A 125 -8.09 1.16 -6.69
CA VAL A 125 -7.90 0.07 -5.71
C VAL A 125 -8.58 -1.23 -6.15
N GLY A 126 -9.12 -1.25 -7.38
CA GLY A 126 -10.05 -2.30 -7.78
C GLY A 126 -11.30 -2.27 -6.89
N LYS A 127 -11.86 -3.41 -6.56
CA LYS A 127 -12.92 -3.47 -5.54
C LYS A 127 -12.33 -3.24 -4.15
N ALA A 128 -12.78 -2.20 -3.47
CA ALA A 128 -12.38 -1.93 -2.09
C ALA A 128 -13.07 -2.91 -1.13
N ILE A 129 -12.41 -4.01 -0.76
CA ILE A 129 -12.94 -5.00 0.20
C ILE A 129 -13.21 -4.33 1.55
N ASN A 130 -12.32 -3.43 1.96
CA ASN A 130 -12.50 -2.61 3.16
C ASN A 130 -12.11 -1.15 2.85
N PRO A 131 -13.07 -0.28 2.53
CA PRO A 131 -12.79 1.10 2.18
C PRO A 131 -11.96 1.86 3.23
N ALA A 132 -12.30 1.73 4.51
CA ALA A 132 -11.58 2.43 5.59
C ALA A 132 -10.10 1.99 5.70
N LEU A 133 -9.81 0.70 5.47
CA LEU A 133 -8.42 0.22 5.43
C LEU A 133 -7.68 0.70 4.17
N CYS A 134 -8.37 0.79 3.03
CA CYS A 134 -7.81 1.37 1.81
C CYS A 134 -7.46 2.86 2.01
N GLU A 135 -8.36 3.65 2.58
CA GLU A 135 -8.11 5.05 2.93
C GLU A 135 -6.89 5.19 3.82
N GLY A 136 -6.82 4.43 4.93
CA GLY A 136 -5.67 4.45 5.83
C GLY A 136 -4.34 4.05 5.18
N GLN A 137 -4.36 3.13 4.20
CA GLN A 137 -3.16 2.79 3.42
C GLN A 137 -2.73 3.94 2.51
N VAL A 138 -3.67 4.61 1.84
CA VAL A 138 -3.36 5.77 0.99
C VAL A 138 -2.84 6.94 1.82
N GLU A 139 -3.48 7.27 2.95
CA GLU A 139 -3.00 8.31 3.88
C GLU A 139 -1.57 8.03 4.36
N GLY A 140 -1.29 6.79 4.79
CA GLY A 140 0.05 6.37 5.21
C GLY A 140 1.08 6.46 4.07
N SER A 141 0.68 6.14 2.86
CA SER A 141 1.52 6.24 1.66
C SER A 141 1.81 7.70 1.28
N VAL A 142 0.82 8.59 1.37
CA VAL A 142 1.00 10.04 1.18
C VAL A 142 1.96 10.60 2.22
N HIS A 143 1.84 10.16 3.50
CA HIS A 143 2.78 10.55 4.55
C HIS A 143 4.23 10.18 4.18
N MET A 144 4.47 8.94 3.76
CA MET A 144 5.80 8.52 3.30
C MET A 144 6.25 9.32 2.06
N GLY A 145 5.35 9.53 1.11
CA GLY A 145 5.63 10.29 -0.12
C GLY A 145 6.01 11.75 0.16
N LEU A 146 5.37 12.40 1.12
CA LEU A 146 5.72 13.75 1.57
C LEU A 146 7.10 13.79 2.22
N GLY A 147 7.42 12.82 3.08
CA GLY A 147 8.74 12.68 3.68
C GLY A 147 9.82 12.51 2.60
N TYR A 148 9.63 11.59 1.69
CA TYR A 148 10.51 11.35 0.55
C TYR A 148 10.68 12.61 -0.33
N ALA A 149 9.59 13.32 -0.60
CA ALA A 149 9.61 14.52 -1.43
C ALA A 149 10.34 15.70 -0.77
N LEU A 150 10.22 15.87 0.54
CA LEU A 150 10.57 17.13 1.20
C LEU A 150 11.73 17.03 2.18
N THR A 151 11.85 15.94 2.95
CA THR A 151 12.68 15.97 4.17
C THR A 151 13.55 14.76 4.40
N GLU A 152 13.17 13.57 3.93
CA GLU A 152 13.87 12.33 4.23
C GLU A 152 15.15 12.17 3.43
N GLU A 153 16.23 11.85 4.14
CA GLU A 153 17.52 11.53 3.52
C GLU A 153 18.33 10.62 4.44
N LEU A 154 18.97 9.62 3.86
CA LEU A 154 19.97 8.79 4.51
C LEU A 154 21.37 9.10 3.93
N PRO A 155 22.09 10.12 4.45
CA PRO A 155 23.45 10.40 4.01
C PRO A 155 24.39 9.26 4.43
N CYS A 156 25.21 8.82 3.49
CA CYS A 156 26.22 7.78 3.73
C CYS A 156 27.62 8.29 3.36
N PRO A 157 28.19 9.24 4.09
CA PRO A 157 29.56 9.69 3.82
C PRO A 157 30.55 8.53 3.97
N ASN A 158 31.41 8.39 2.97
CA ASN A 158 32.39 7.27 2.92
C ASN A 158 31.75 5.87 3.06
N GLY A 159 30.51 5.69 2.61
CA GLY A 159 29.79 4.42 2.66
C GLY A 159 29.17 4.06 4.01
N MET A 160 29.29 4.92 5.02
CA MET A 160 28.71 4.71 6.34
C MET A 160 27.49 5.61 6.58
N PRO A 161 26.37 5.08 7.12
CA PRO A 161 25.23 5.93 7.50
C PRO A 161 25.64 7.04 8.48
N ALA A 162 25.21 8.26 8.20
CA ALA A 162 25.50 9.41 9.06
C ALA A 162 24.79 9.35 10.42
N THR A 163 23.75 8.53 10.54
CA THR A 163 23.00 8.26 11.77
C THR A 163 22.31 6.89 11.68
N PHE A 164 22.10 6.28 12.84
CA PHE A 164 21.30 5.07 13.01
C PHE A 164 19.93 5.34 13.67
N LYS A 165 19.54 6.62 13.78
CA LYS A 165 18.30 7.02 14.43
C LYS A 165 17.30 7.53 13.41
N LEU A 166 16.21 6.80 13.19
CA LEU A 166 15.14 7.18 12.25
C LEU A 166 14.66 8.63 12.44
N ARG A 167 14.53 9.08 13.68
CA ARG A 167 14.11 10.46 13.98
C ARG A 167 15.05 11.56 13.43
N GLU A 168 16.28 11.22 13.05
CA GLU A 168 17.28 12.13 12.51
C GLU A 168 17.33 12.12 10.98
N LEU A 169 16.63 11.17 10.34
CA LEU A 169 16.59 11.01 8.89
C LEU A 169 15.59 11.93 8.19
N GLY A 170 14.85 12.74 8.91
CA GLY A 170 13.87 13.65 8.34
C GLY A 170 12.47 13.04 8.16
N VAL A 171 12.20 11.88 8.76
CA VAL A 171 10.86 11.26 8.75
C VAL A 171 9.84 12.22 9.37
N LEU A 172 8.75 12.45 8.66
CA LEU A 172 7.66 13.32 9.11
C LEU A 172 7.03 12.80 10.40
N ARG A 173 6.58 13.73 11.22
CA ARG A 173 5.78 13.40 12.41
C ARG A 173 4.30 13.46 12.07
N ALA A 174 3.49 12.68 12.74
CA ALA A 174 2.03 12.67 12.54
C ALA A 174 1.41 14.08 12.64
N ARG A 175 1.93 14.92 13.52
CA ARG A 175 1.46 16.32 13.68
C ARG A 175 1.76 17.23 12.49
N ASP A 176 2.71 16.86 11.64
CA ASP A 176 3.11 17.63 10.45
C ASP A 176 2.38 17.13 9.19
N MET A 177 1.50 16.15 9.36
CA MET A 177 0.69 15.61 8.27
C MET A 177 -0.39 16.62 7.87
N PRO A 178 -0.45 17.03 6.59
CA PRO A 178 -1.55 17.84 6.09
C PRO A 178 -2.85 17.03 6.04
N GLN A 179 -3.96 17.71 5.78
CA GLN A 179 -5.21 17.02 5.44
C GLN A 179 -5.01 16.18 4.17
N VAL A 180 -5.50 14.94 4.20
CA VAL A 180 -5.52 14.06 3.03
C VAL A 180 -6.96 13.67 2.73
N ASP A 181 -7.42 13.97 1.52
CA ASP A 181 -8.71 13.52 1.02
C ASP A 181 -8.49 12.36 0.07
N VAL A 182 -8.94 11.20 0.45
CA VAL A 182 -8.79 9.98 -0.34
C VAL A 182 -10.04 9.76 -1.19
N LEU A 183 -9.84 9.54 -2.49
CA LEU A 183 -10.88 9.15 -3.43
C LEU A 183 -10.56 7.75 -3.95
N LEU A 184 -11.34 6.77 -3.51
CA LEU A 184 -11.20 5.40 -3.99
C LEU A 184 -11.86 5.27 -5.36
N VAL A 185 -11.09 4.86 -6.36
CA VAL A 185 -11.59 4.51 -7.70
C VAL A 185 -11.64 2.99 -7.77
N GLU A 186 -12.81 2.46 -8.11
CA GLU A 186 -13.02 1.02 -8.21
C GLU A 186 -13.07 0.57 -9.68
N GLU A 187 -11.90 0.29 -10.28
CA GLU A 187 -11.80 -0.39 -11.58
C GLU A 187 -11.44 -1.85 -11.31
N PRO A 188 -12.38 -2.79 -11.48
CA PRO A 188 -12.19 -4.18 -11.08
C PRO A 188 -10.99 -4.85 -11.76
N GLU A 189 -10.20 -5.60 -10.96
CA GLU A 189 -9.11 -6.44 -11.46
C GLU A 189 -9.65 -7.84 -11.75
N PRO A 190 -9.64 -8.29 -13.02
CA PRO A 190 -10.17 -9.61 -13.36
C PRO A 190 -9.49 -10.77 -12.62
N GLU A 191 -8.19 -10.61 -12.35
CA GLU A 191 -7.38 -11.61 -11.62
C GLU A 191 -7.42 -11.41 -10.10
N GLY A 192 -8.24 -10.50 -9.58
CA GLY A 192 -8.33 -10.19 -8.16
C GLY A 192 -9.55 -10.80 -7.48
N PRO A 193 -9.49 -11.12 -6.18
CA PRO A 193 -10.62 -11.59 -5.42
C PRO A 193 -11.71 -10.52 -5.43
N PHE A 194 -12.90 -10.82 -5.95
CA PHE A 194 -14.00 -9.87 -6.16
C PHE A 194 -13.61 -8.61 -6.96
N GLY A 195 -12.53 -8.65 -7.73
CA GLY A 195 -12.02 -7.51 -8.47
C GLY A 195 -11.08 -6.60 -7.68
N ALA A 196 -10.61 -7.01 -6.50
CA ALA A 196 -9.73 -6.21 -5.66
C ALA A 196 -8.29 -6.15 -6.20
N LYS A 197 -7.65 -5.00 -6.01
CA LYS A 197 -6.21 -4.78 -6.22
C LYS A 197 -5.48 -4.68 -4.88
N GLY A 198 -4.15 -4.74 -4.90
CA GLY A 198 -3.33 -4.39 -3.75
C GLY A 198 -3.20 -2.88 -3.60
N VAL A 199 -3.19 -2.37 -2.36
CA VAL A 199 -3.17 -0.93 -2.05
C VAL A 199 -1.96 -0.56 -1.17
N GLY A 200 -0.90 -1.39 -1.14
CA GLY A 200 0.21 -1.16 -0.23
C GLY A 200 1.13 -0.01 -0.64
N GLU A 201 1.51 0.09 -1.91
CA GLU A 201 2.57 0.99 -2.39
C GLU A 201 2.09 2.05 -3.37
N ILE A 202 0.93 1.86 -4.00
CA ILE A 202 0.41 2.74 -5.04
C ILE A 202 0.23 4.18 -4.57
N GLY A 203 -0.11 4.37 -3.29
CA GLY A 203 -0.38 5.69 -2.70
C GLY A 203 0.83 6.62 -2.66
N LEU A 204 2.06 6.08 -2.66
CA LEU A 204 3.28 6.88 -2.57
C LEU A 204 3.72 7.45 -3.93
N VAL A 205 3.50 6.71 -5.00
CA VAL A 205 4.11 6.96 -6.32
C VAL A 205 3.89 8.38 -6.86
N PRO A 206 2.67 8.95 -6.87
CA PRO A 206 2.46 10.28 -7.45
C PRO A 206 2.82 11.44 -6.52
N THR A 207 3.06 11.21 -5.23
CA THR A 207 3.16 12.27 -4.21
C THR A 207 4.29 13.26 -4.51
N ALA A 208 5.50 12.76 -4.80
CA ALA A 208 6.65 13.65 -5.05
C ALA A 208 6.43 14.52 -6.28
N GLY A 209 5.83 13.98 -7.34
CA GLY A 209 5.46 14.73 -8.54
C GLY A 209 4.42 15.80 -8.28
N ALA A 210 3.37 15.47 -7.50
CA ALA A 210 2.33 16.43 -7.11
C ALA A 210 2.90 17.59 -6.30
N VAL A 211 3.77 17.30 -5.32
CA VAL A 211 4.45 18.33 -4.50
C VAL A 211 5.36 19.19 -5.34
N ALA A 212 6.18 18.59 -6.22
CA ALA A 212 7.08 19.34 -7.11
C ALA A 212 6.31 20.27 -8.05
N GLY A 213 5.19 19.81 -8.61
CA GLY A 213 4.30 20.60 -9.46
C GLY A 213 3.69 21.78 -8.73
N ALA A 214 3.16 21.54 -7.51
CA ALA A 214 2.58 22.58 -6.67
C ALA A 214 3.62 23.67 -6.29
N LEU A 215 4.82 23.28 -5.88
CA LEU A 215 5.90 24.19 -5.55
C LEU A 215 6.34 25.01 -6.76
N ALA A 216 6.49 24.38 -7.94
CA ALA A 216 6.85 25.08 -9.16
C ALA A 216 5.78 26.12 -9.57
N THR A 217 4.51 25.85 -9.33
CA THR A 217 3.44 26.81 -9.54
C THR A 217 3.47 27.95 -8.54
N PHE A 218 3.86 27.66 -7.30
CA PHE A 218 3.90 28.63 -6.20
C PHE A 218 5.07 29.64 -6.35
N ASP A 219 6.30 29.15 -6.58
CA ASP A 219 7.51 29.99 -6.55
C ASP A 219 8.26 30.10 -7.91
N GLY A 220 7.73 29.45 -8.95
CA GLY A 220 8.36 29.45 -10.29
C GLY A 220 9.61 28.56 -10.39
N ILE A 221 10.01 27.86 -9.33
CA ILE A 221 11.26 27.11 -9.28
C ILE A 221 10.99 25.63 -9.56
N ARG A 222 11.53 25.10 -10.66
CA ARG A 222 11.52 23.66 -10.94
C ARG A 222 12.64 22.96 -10.18
N ARG A 223 12.25 21.93 -9.40
CA ARG A 223 13.17 21.14 -8.59
C ARG A 223 13.33 19.75 -9.19
N TYR A 224 14.58 19.33 -9.38
CA TYR A 224 14.94 18.07 -10.04
C TYR A 224 15.68 17.10 -9.10
N ARG A 225 15.73 17.43 -7.80
CA ARG A 225 16.35 16.58 -6.79
C ARG A 225 15.44 16.43 -5.60
N LEU A 226 15.41 15.24 -5.03
CA LEU A 226 14.73 14.91 -3.80
C LEU A 226 15.77 14.66 -2.68
N PRO A 227 15.42 15.00 -1.46
CA PRO A 227 14.27 15.78 -1.04
C PRO A 227 14.42 17.26 -1.36
N MET A 228 13.30 17.96 -1.61
CA MET A 228 13.26 19.40 -1.97
C MET A 228 13.41 20.29 -0.73
N LYS A 229 14.52 20.15 0.00
CA LYS A 229 14.79 20.80 1.31
C LYS A 229 14.81 22.32 1.26
N ASP A 230 15.07 22.89 0.10
CA ASP A 230 15.09 24.35 -0.14
C ASP A 230 13.69 24.96 -0.27
N SER A 231 12.65 24.14 -0.32
CA SER A 231 11.27 24.62 -0.51
C SER A 231 10.66 25.21 0.77
N PRO A 232 9.66 26.11 0.64
CA PRO A 232 8.89 26.59 1.79
C PRO A 232 8.22 25.45 2.55
N ALA A 233 7.65 24.48 1.83
CA ALA A 233 7.02 23.30 2.41
C ALA A 233 7.97 22.50 3.30
N ALA A 234 9.18 22.21 2.83
CA ALA A 234 10.16 21.46 3.62
C ALA A 234 10.62 22.23 4.86
N ARG A 235 10.80 23.56 4.75
CA ARG A 235 11.20 24.40 5.88
C ARG A 235 10.14 24.47 6.98
N ALA A 236 8.88 24.32 6.63
CA ALA A 236 7.77 24.33 7.57
C ALA A 236 7.66 23.04 8.40
N MET A 237 8.25 21.92 7.93
CA MET A 237 8.14 20.63 8.61
C MET A 237 9.03 20.54 9.85
N SER A 238 8.46 20.07 10.97
CA SER A 238 9.17 19.84 12.24
C SER A 238 9.89 18.50 12.27
N VAL A 239 10.90 18.32 11.45
CA VAL A 239 11.65 17.06 11.36
C VAL A 239 12.91 17.05 12.22
N GLY A 240 13.34 15.86 12.63
CA GLY A 240 14.62 15.67 13.29
C GLY A 240 15.78 16.04 12.34
N LYS A 241 16.87 16.56 12.91
CA LYS A 241 18.09 16.86 12.16
C LYS A 241 19.21 15.97 12.65
N ILE A 242 20.09 15.55 11.75
CA ILE A 242 21.32 14.86 12.10
C ILE A 242 22.14 15.82 12.97
N ARG A 243 22.43 15.41 14.19
CA ARG A 243 23.37 16.17 15.04
C ARG A 243 24.76 15.99 14.44
N ARG A 244 25.30 17.01 13.83
CA ARG A 244 26.74 17.04 13.51
C ARG A 244 27.49 17.04 14.83
N ASN A 245 28.25 15.98 15.13
CA ASN A 245 29.24 16.07 16.19
C ASN A 245 30.20 17.17 15.77
N PRO A 246 30.51 18.16 16.64
CA PRO A 246 31.59 19.06 16.36
C PRO A 246 32.86 18.20 16.25
N SER A 247 33.50 18.30 15.11
CA SER A 247 34.83 17.74 14.84
C SER A 247 35.87 18.33 15.78
#